data_ce54e69f72e28b5b64b219c5670be3dd
#
_entry.id   ce54e69f72e28b5b64b219c5670be3dd
#
_cell.length_a   1.000
_cell.length_b   1.000
_cell.length_c   1.000
_cell.angle_alpha   90.00
_cell.angle_beta   90.00
_cell.angle_gamma   90.00
#
_symmetry.space_group_name_H-M   'P 1'
#
loop_
_entity.id
_entity.type
_entity.pdbx_description
1 polymer ?
#
loop_
_entity_poly.entity_id
_entity_poly.type
_entity_poly.pdbx_seq_one_letter_code
_entity_poly.pdbx_strand_id
1 'polypeptide(L)' 'MRTVTKAQALEQFRYNWQVIVKQHPRLKNDKVWKREEWGMFTDSLCKEGYITMKKYESWSNPF' A
#
# COMPACT_ATOMS: atom_id res chain seq x y z
N MET A 1 10.62 -17.56 3.05
CA MET A 1 9.85 -16.36 3.43
C MET A 1 8.59 -16.27 2.59
N ARG A 2 7.50 -15.91 3.19
CA ARG A 2 6.20 -15.90 2.52
C ARG A 2 6.01 -14.60 1.74
N THR A 3 5.76 -14.73 0.44
CA THR A 3 5.45 -13.55 -0.39
C THR A 3 3.95 -13.28 -0.40
N VAL A 4 3.57 -12.03 -0.64
CA VAL A 4 2.16 -11.64 -0.74
C VAL A 4 1.84 -11.29 -2.19
N THR A 5 0.57 -11.50 -2.57
CA THR A 5 0.08 -11.10 -3.88
C THR A 5 -0.37 -9.64 -3.83
N LYS A 6 -0.54 -9.02 -5.01
CA LYS A 6 -1.06 -7.66 -5.11
C LYS A 6 -2.44 -7.56 -4.46
N ALA A 7 -3.30 -8.57 -4.65
CA ALA A 7 -4.64 -8.58 -4.05
C ALA A 7 -4.56 -8.57 -2.53
N GLN A 8 -3.67 -9.37 -1.95
CA GLN A 8 -3.46 -9.40 -0.50
C GLN A 8 -2.92 -8.07 0.01
N ALA A 9 -1.97 -7.49 -0.71
CA ALA A 9 -1.41 -6.20 -0.34
C ALA A 9 -2.47 -5.10 -0.39
N LEU A 10 -3.31 -5.09 -1.43
CA LEU A 10 -4.40 -4.14 -1.56
C LEU A 10 -5.41 -4.24 -0.42
N GLU A 11 -5.76 -5.46 -0.04
CA GLU A 11 -6.69 -5.69 1.07
C GLU A 11 -6.13 -5.14 2.38
N GLN A 12 -4.87 -5.42 2.66
CA GLN A 12 -4.20 -4.91 3.85
C GLN A 12 -4.08 -3.39 3.81
N PHE A 13 -3.76 -2.83 2.64
CA PHE A 13 -3.67 -1.39 2.47
C PHE A 13 -5.01 -0.70 2.72
N ARG A 14 -6.09 -1.25 2.22
CA ARG A 14 -7.42 -0.68 2.44
C ARG A 14 -7.76 -0.60 3.91
N TYR A 15 -7.42 -1.64 4.66
CA TYR A 15 -7.61 -1.65 6.10
C TYR A 15 -6.77 -0.54 6.76
N ASN A 16 -5.49 -0.46 6.39
CA ASN A 16 -4.60 0.56 6.93
C ASN A 16 -5.11 1.97 6.60
N TRP A 17 -5.60 2.16 5.38
CA TRP A 17 -6.13 3.45 4.95
C TRP A 17 -7.38 3.84 5.75
N GLN A 18 -8.25 2.90 6.04
CA GLN A 18 -9.42 3.17 6.88
C GLN A 18 -9.01 3.67 8.26
N VAL A 19 -7.98 3.07 8.86
CA VAL A 19 -7.45 3.50 10.16
C VAL A 19 -6.90 4.93 10.07
N ILE A 20 -6.14 5.21 9.02
CA ILE A 20 -5.56 6.55 8.80
C ILE A 20 -6.67 7.59 8.66
N VAL A 21 -7.68 7.32 7.85
CA VAL A 21 -8.81 8.22 7.63
C VAL A 21 -9.61 8.44 8.91
N LYS A 22 -9.75 7.40 9.73
CA LYS A 22 -10.45 7.52 11.01
C LYS A 22 -9.74 8.51 11.94
N GLN A 23 -8.40 8.50 11.94
CA GLN A 23 -7.60 9.41 12.75
C GLN A 23 -7.48 10.79 12.11
N HIS A 24 -7.52 10.85 10.79
CA HIS A 24 -7.37 12.09 10.00
C HIS A 24 -8.46 12.17 8.94
N PRO A 25 -9.71 12.52 9.32
CA PRO A 25 -10.85 12.46 8.38
C PRO A 25 -10.68 13.30 7.11
N ARG A 26 -9.90 14.37 7.16
CA ARG A 26 -9.66 15.22 5.99
C ARG A 26 -8.91 14.49 4.87
N LEU A 27 -8.24 13.38 5.17
CA LEU A 27 -7.51 12.61 4.18
C LEU A 27 -8.41 11.68 3.37
N LYS A 28 -9.68 11.54 3.75
CA LYS A 28 -10.62 10.65 3.10
C LYS A 28 -10.68 10.83 1.59
N ASN A 29 -10.63 12.07 1.12
CA ASN A 29 -10.72 12.41 -0.30
C ASN A 29 -9.39 12.83 -0.90
N ASP A 30 -8.29 12.65 -0.17
CA ASP A 30 -6.96 13.03 -0.64
C ASP A 30 -6.33 11.88 -1.42
N LYS A 31 -6.53 11.87 -2.73
CA LYS A 31 -6.01 10.84 -3.61
C LYS A 31 -4.48 10.89 -3.71
N VAL A 32 -3.91 12.07 -3.64
CA VAL A 32 -2.45 12.25 -3.71
C VAL A 32 -1.80 11.59 -2.51
N TRP A 33 -2.32 11.83 -1.31
CA TRP A 33 -1.81 11.22 -0.10
C TRP A 33 -1.97 9.71 -0.13
N LYS A 34 -3.10 9.24 -0.64
CA LYS A 34 -3.37 7.80 -0.75
C LYS A 34 -2.35 7.10 -1.65
N ARG A 35 -1.96 7.73 -2.75
CA ARG A 35 -0.91 7.22 -3.65
C ARG A 35 0.43 7.13 -2.95
N GLU A 36 0.79 8.16 -2.20
CA GLU A 36 2.04 8.18 -1.46
C GLU A 36 2.08 7.10 -0.39
N GLU A 37 0.98 6.90 0.33
CA GLU A 37 0.86 5.84 1.33
C GLU A 37 1.01 4.46 0.70
N TRP A 38 0.42 4.24 -0.47
CA TRP A 38 0.58 2.99 -1.20
C TRP A 38 2.05 2.76 -1.57
N GLY A 39 2.73 3.80 -2.05
CA GLY A 39 4.15 3.72 -2.39
C GLY A 39 5.00 3.35 -1.18
N MET A 40 4.77 3.99 -0.04
CA MET A 40 5.48 3.68 1.19
C MET A 40 5.19 2.26 1.68
N PHE A 41 3.94 1.84 1.58
CA PHE A 41 3.53 0.50 1.99
C PHE A 41 4.22 -0.58 1.16
N THR A 42 4.21 -0.44 -0.17
CA THR A 42 4.86 -1.41 -1.05
C THR A 42 6.37 -1.39 -0.90
N ASP A 43 6.96 -0.23 -0.67
CA ASP A 43 8.39 -0.11 -0.38
C ASP A 43 8.76 -0.90 0.88
N SER A 44 7.97 -0.78 1.94
CA SER A 44 8.16 -1.55 3.16
C SER A 44 8.06 -3.06 2.90
N LEU A 45 7.06 -3.48 2.10
CA LEU A 45 6.92 -4.88 1.75
C LEU A 45 8.14 -5.41 1.03
N CYS A 46 8.70 -4.61 0.13
CA CYS A 46 9.91 -4.98 -0.60
C CYS A 46 11.11 -5.09 0.34
N LYS A 47 11.28 -4.11 1.22
CA LYS A 47 12.40 -4.10 2.18
C LYS A 47 12.36 -5.29 3.14
N GLU A 48 11.17 -5.69 3.55
CA GLU A 48 11.00 -6.82 4.46
C GLU A 48 10.95 -8.18 3.74
N GLY A 49 11.04 -8.18 2.41
CA GLY A 49 11.09 -9.42 1.64
C GLY A 49 9.74 -10.04 1.36
N TYR A 50 8.63 -9.34 1.62
CA TYR A 50 7.30 -9.86 1.30
C TYR A 50 6.98 -9.81 -0.18
N ILE A 51 7.65 -8.94 -0.93
CA ILE A 51 7.57 -8.89 -2.39
C ILE A 51 8.97 -8.71 -2.96
N THR A 52 9.16 -9.15 -4.20
CA THR A 52 10.45 -8.97 -4.88
C THR A 52 10.52 -7.56 -5.50
N MET A 53 11.73 -7.10 -5.79
CA MET A 53 11.92 -5.83 -6.48
C MET A 53 11.20 -5.82 -7.83
N LYS A 54 11.19 -6.96 -8.53
CA LYS A 54 10.49 -7.11 -9.80
C LYS A 54 9.00 -6.87 -9.65
N LYS A 55 8.38 -7.43 -8.61
CA LYS A 55 6.96 -7.21 -8.32
C LYS A 55 6.70 -5.75 -7.94
N TYR A 56 7.57 -5.19 -7.11
CA TYR A 56 7.46 -3.79 -6.70
C TYR A 56 7.42 -2.86 -7.92
N GLU A 57 8.28 -3.10 -8.89
CA GLU A 57 8.34 -2.29 -10.10
C GLU A 57 7.17 -2.56 -11.05
N SER A 58 6.65 -3.80 -11.08
CA SER A 58 5.58 -4.19 -12.01
C SER A 58 4.18 -3.82 -11.52
N TRP A 59 3.99 -3.66 -10.22
CA TRP A 59 2.68 -3.31 -9.69
C TRP A 59 2.38 -1.84 -9.99
N SER A 60 1.35 -1.60 -10.80
CA SER A 60 0.89 -0.25 -11.03
C SER A 60 0.13 0.29 -9.81
N ASN A 61 0.18 1.61 -9.64
CA ASN A 61 -0.54 2.26 -8.55
C ASN A 61 -2.04 2.21 -8.84
N PRO A 62 -2.85 1.58 -7.96
CA PRO A 62 -4.29 1.44 -8.19
C PRO A 62 -5.10 2.71 -7.90
N PHE A 63 -4.44 3.74 -7.43
CA PHE A 63 -5.10 5.01 -7.05
C PHE A 63 -4.59 6.18 -7.90
#